data_194a5a26550f9ca10a8c9654aac6aa6a
#
_entry.id   194a5a26550f9ca10a8c9654aac6aa6a
#
_cell.length_a   1.000
_cell.length_b   1.000
_cell.length_c   1.000
_cell.angle_alpha   90.00
_cell.angle_beta   90.00
_cell.angle_gamma   90.00
#
_symmetry.space_group_name_H-M   'P 1'
#
loop_
_entity.id
_entity.type
_entity.pdbx_description
1 polymer ?
#
loop_
_entity_poly.entity_id
_entity_poly.type
_entity_poly.pdbx_seq_one_letter_code
_entity_poly.pdbx_strand_id
1 'polypeptide(L)'
;MLLHRSRILGLLFSLLIPAVCLCQSPEQVETIRVDSDLVDLKVSVVSLNSQNPSVELQQKDFLVLEDGTPQDIAFFAAATTPFDLVLLLDLSGSTNDKLKLIKKSARRFVDATRPIDRVSVVTFTDVMQVVCPLTHDRRLLRDQIDDIEKPQGGTKFWDSLRYVLAILNASGNSLRRSAVVVMTDGVDNALPDVFGDGSQTTFEQLLRMVRDSEVIVFPIYLDTEAEVFQRTRTPHSAFATAREQLGQLASTSGSRFYRANQLKDLDDVYQQVIGDLGRIYSIGYRPSNTSRDGKWRSVTVQIHDRQDVTARTKQGYYSKSLPN
;
A
#
# COMPACT_ATOMS: atom_id res chain seq x y z
N MET A 1 -80.63 51.53 -44.86
CA MET A 1 -81.02 50.56 -43.84
C MET A 1 -80.86 49.19 -44.40
N LEU A 2 -80.29 48.30 -43.72
CA LEU A 2 -79.93 46.87 -44.01
C LEU A 2 -78.57 46.62 -44.64
N LEU A 3 -77.74 46.12 -43.73
CA LEU A 3 -76.37 45.65 -43.87
C LEU A 3 -76.33 44.27 -44.56
N HIS A 4 -75.44 44.11 -45.52
CA HIS A 4 -75.07 42.77 -46.00
C HIS A 4 -73.66 42.42 -45.53
N ARG A 5 -73.55 41.39 -44.69
CA ARG A 5 -72.32 40.79 -44.25
C ARG A 5 -71.86 39.69 -45.23
N SER A 6 -70.72 39.91 -45.89
CA SER A 6 -70.05 38.91 -46.69
C SER A 6 -69.09 38.18 -45.80
N ARG A 7 -69.18 36.86 -45.72
CA ARG A 7 -68.24 35.95 -45.04
C ARG A 7 -67.18 35.45 -46.02
N ILE A 8 -65.96 35.85 -45.77
CA ILE A 8 -64.78 35.27 -46.50
C ILE A 8 -64.32 34.13 -45.69
N LEU A 9 -64.33 32.87 -46.29
CA LEU A 9 -63.84 31.65 -45.73
C LEU A 9 -62.36 31.50 -46.12
N GLY A 10 -61.45 31.74 -45.18
CA GLY A 10 -59.99 31.50 -45.40
C GLY A 10 -59.63 30.09 -45.13
N LEU A 11 -59.14 29.38 -46.15
CA LEU A 11 -58.57 28.05 -46.10
C LEU A 11 -57.14 28.18 -45.54
N LEU A 12 -56.90 27.71 -44.30
CA LEU A 12 -55.54 27.52 -43.77
C LEU A 12 -54.99 26.18 -44.28
N PHE A 13 -54.00 26.23 -45.16
CA PHE A 13 -53.23 25.07 -45.60
C PHE A 13 -52.12 24.85 -44.59
N SER A 14 -52.29 23.86 -43.70
CA SER A 14 -51.27 23.48 -42.72
C SER A 14 -50.21 22.64 -43.41
N LEU A 15 -49.01 23.21 -43.54
CA LEU A 15 -47.82 22.50 -44.07
C LEU A 15 -47.24 21.66 -42.97
N LEU A 16 -47.48 20.34 -42.98
CA LEU A 16 -46.79 19.38 -42.11
C LEU A 16 -45.38 19.13 -42.65
N ILE A 17 -44.38 19.69 -41.96
CA ILE A 17 -42.98 19.36 -42.21
C ILE A 17 -42.62 18.12 -41.33
N PRO A 18 -42.22 16.97 -41.92
CA PRO A 18 -41.76 15.86 -41.11
C PRO A 18 -40.40 16.20 -40.50
N ALA A 19 -40.33 16.21 -39.17
CA ALA A 19 -39.06 16.28 -38.45
C ALA A 19 -38.30 14.99 -38.66
N VAL A 20 -37.29 15.03 -39.50
CA VAL A 20 -36.31 13.93 -39.63
C VAL A 20 -35.46 13.99 -38.38
N CYS A 21 -35.76 13.09 -37.45
CA CYS A 21 -34.92 12.85 -36.28
C CYS A 21 -33.63 12.13 -36.77
N LEU A 22 -32.55 12.89 -36.94
CA LEU A 22 -31.20 12.36 -37.16
C LEU A 22 -30.78 11.71 -35.84
N CYS A 23 -31.01 10.40 -35.75
CA CYS A 23 -30.44 9.59 -34.68
C CYS A 23 -28.92 9.53 -34.91
N GLN A 24 -28.17 10.40 -34.22
CA GLN A 24 -26.71 10.27 -34.14
C GLN A 24 -26.43 8.99 -33.34
N SER A 25 -25.93 7.98 -34.02
CA SER A 25 -25.35 6.80 -33.40
C SER A 25 -24.27 7.29 -32.40
N PRO A 26 -24.27 6.78 -31.15
CA PRO A 26 -23.17 7.13 -30.24
C PRO A 26 -21.86 6.67 -30.89
N GLU A 27 -20.96 7.61 -31.06
CA GLU A 27 -19.59 7.37 -31.48
C GLU A 27 -19.01 6.33 -30.51
N GLN A 28 -18.76 5.13 -31.00
CA GLN A 28 -18.09 4.10 -30.22
C GLN A 28 -16.69 4.65 -29.95
N VAL A 29 -16.50 5.19 -28.75
CA VAL A 29 -15.15 5.44 -28.22
C VAL A 29 -14.49 4.07 -28.15
N GLU A 30 -13.69 3.73 -29.15
CA GLU A 30 -12.77 2.60 -29.06
C GLU A 30 -11.85 2.87 -27.87
N THR A 31 -12.17 2.23 -26.76
CA THR A 31 -11.27 2.20 -25.63
C THR A 31 -10.08 1.35 -26.05
N ILE A 32 -9.02 2.00 -26.53
CA ILE A 32 -7.74 1.33 -26.76
C ILE A 32 -7.27 0.87 -25.39
N ARG A 33 -7.55 -0.38 -25.05
CA ARG A 33 -6.91 -1.05 -23.91
C ARG A 33 -5.47 -1.28 -24.33
N VAL A 34 -4.60 -0.32 -23.98
CA VAL A 34 -3.16 -0.55 -24.00
C VAL A 34 -2.89 -1.53 -22.87
N ASP A 35 -2.86 -2.82 -23.19
CA ASP A 35 -2.38 -3.85 -22.28
C ASP A 35 -0.86 -3.64 -22.16
N SER A 36 -0.48 -2.75 -21.26
CA SER A 36 0.91 -2.44 -21.00
C SER A 36 1.50 -3.64 -20.24
N ASP A 37 2.32 -4.43 -20.91
CA ASP A 37 3.12 -5.48 -20.30
C ASP A 37 4.28 -4.89 -19.45
N LEU A 38 4.10 -3.68 -18.94
CA LEU A 38 5.06 -3.00 -18.08
C LEU A 38 5.06 -3.67 -16.70
N VAL A 39 6.22 -4.11 -16.25
CA VAL A 39 6.45 -4.55 -14.87
C VAL A 39 6.88 -3.33 -14.06
N ASP A 40 6.07 -2.96 -13.07
CA ASP A 40 6.38 -1.86 -12.15
C ASP A 40 7.08 -2.41 -10.89
N LEU A 41 8.19 -1.78 -10.55
CA LEU A 41 9.00 -2.09 -9.39
C LEU A 41 9.08 -0.86 -8.48
N LYS A 42 8.80 -1.06 -7.21
CA LYS A 42 9.16 -0.12 -6.16
C LYS A 42 10.51 -0.54 -5.62
N VAL A 43 11.51 0.30 -5.82
CA VAL A 43 12.91 0.02 -5.47
C VAL A 43 13.32 0.87 -4.30
N SER A 44 13.49 0.25 -3.14
CA SER A 44 14.01 0.88 -1.94
C SER A 44 15.54 0.84 -1.95
N VAL A 45 16.17 2.01 -1.84
CA VAL A 45 17.64 2.12 -1.76
C VAL A 45 18.04 2.26 -0.30
N VAL A 46 18.75 1.24 0.20
CA VAL A 46 19.17 1.15 1.60
C VAL A 46 20.68 1.39 1.71
N SER A 47 21.08 2.30 2.59
CA SER A 47 22.49 2.49 2.91
C SER A 47 23.02 1.32 3.73
N LEU A 48 24.20 0.82 3.37
CA LEU A 48 24.93 -0.20 4.12
C LEU A 48 25.74 0.41 5.29
N ASN A 49 25.99 1.71 5.24
CA ASN A 49 26.68 2.45 6.28
C ASN A 49 25.68 3.36 7.01
N SER A 50 25.79 3.47 8.33
CA SER A 50 24.90 4.29 9.18
C SER A 50 24.94 5.79 8.86
N GLN A 51 25.89 6.25 8.07
CA GLN A 51 25.95 7.62 7.55
C GLN A 51 25.13 7.69 6.27
N ASN A 52 24.10 8.49 6.31
CA ASN A 52 23.08 8.65 5.29
C ASN A 52 23.63 9.48 4.10
N PRO A 53 24.12 8.89 3.02
CA PRO A 53 24.42 9.69 1.84
C PRO A 53 23.08 10.03 1.18
N SER A 54 22.72 11.31 1.21
CA SER A 54 21.66 11.87 0.37
C SER A 54 22.14 11.92 -1.09
N VAL A 55 22.19 10.76 -1.74
CA VAL A 55 22.52 10.71 -3.15
C VAL A 55 21.26 10.46 -3.92
N GLU A 56 20.85 11.44 -4.70
CA GLU A 56 19.80 11.29 -5.67
C GLU A 56 20.30 10.43 -6.82
N LEU A 57 19.74 9.21 -6.94
CA LEU A 57 20.08 8.28 -8.03
C LEU A 57 19.23 8.60 -9.26
N GLN A 58 19.82 8.40 -10.43
CA GLN A 58 19.19 8.56 -11.74
C GLN A 58 18.93 7.19 -12.37
N GLN A 59 18.11 7.14 -13.41
CA GLN A 59 17.79 5.90 -14.13
C GLN A 59 19.04 5.09 -14.51
N LYS A 60 20.08 5.74 -14.98
CA LYS A 60 21.35 5.13 -15.43
C LYS A 60 22.10 4.39 -14.31
N ASP A 61 21.81 4.73 -13.05
CA ASP A 61 22.50 4.14 -11.91
C ASP A 61 21.88 2.75 -11.53
N PHE A 62 20.77 2.38 -12.16
CA PHE A 62 20.08 1.13 -11.89
C PHE A 62 20.24 0.11 -13.03
N LEU A 63 20.48 -1.14 -12.66
CA LEU A 63 20.43 -2.31 -13.54
C LEU A 63 19.29 -3.22 -13.07
N VAL A 64 18.32 -3.46 -13.94
CA VAL A 64 17.23 -4.42 -13.69
C VAL A 64 17.57 -5.72 -14.38
N LEU A 65 17.45 -6.83 -13.65
CA LEU A 65 17.64 -8.19 -14.16
C LEU A 65 16.35 -8.99 -13.96
N GLU A 66 15.86 -9.62 -15.04
CA GLU A 66 14.79 -10.62 -14.97
C GLU A 66 15.36 -11.97 -15.35
N ASP A 67 15.22 -12.96 -14.48
CA ASP A 67 15.83 -14.29 -14.63
C ASP A 67 17.33 -14.22 -15.00
N GLY A 68 18.04 -13.22 -14.44
CA GLY A 68 19.45 -12.94 -14.72
C GLY A 68 19.73 -12.19 -16.02
N THR A 69 18.71 -11.89 -16.84
CA THR A 69 18.84 -11.15 -18.10
C THR A 69 18.60 -9.67 -17.89
N PRO A 70 19.51 -8.78 -18.33
CA PRO A 70 19.31 -7.34 -18.26
C PRO A 70 18.06 -6.86 -19.00
N GLN A 71 17.34 -5.90 -18.40
CA GLN A 71 16.12 -5.34 -18.94
C GLN A 71 16.25 -3.83 -19.12
N ASP A 72 15.68 -3.31 -20.22
CA ASP A 72 15.67 -1.88 -20.51
C ASP A 72 14.60 -1.17 -19.66
N ILE A 73 15.04 -0.16 -18.91
CA ILE A 73 14.14 0.65 -18.08
C ILE A 73 13.33 1.59 -19.00
N ALA A 74 12.01 1.34 -19.09
CA ALA A 74 11.09 2.13 -19.91
C ALA A 74 10.46 3.30 -19.14
N PHE A 75 10.45 3.24 -17.81
CA PHE A 75 9.89 4.26 -16.94
C PHE A 75 10.74 4.41 -15.67
N PHE A 76 10.97 5.64 -15.25
CA PHE A 76 11.68 5.97 -14.03
C PHE A 76 11.03 7.16 -13.34
N ALA A 77 10.72 7.01 -12.04
CA ALA A 77 10.29 8.11 -11.20
C ALA A 77 11.15 8.19 -9.94
N ALA A 78 11.68 9.39 -9.69
CA ALA A 78 12.53 9.68 -8.55
C ALA A 78 11.79 9.50 -7.21
N ALA A 79 12.56 9.48 -6.12
CA ALA A 79 12.04 9.29 -4.76
C ALA A 79 11.10 10.42 -4.28
N THR A 80 11.01 11.53 -5.01
CA THR A 80 10.13 12.66 -4.70
C THR A 80 8.64 12.40 -4.91
N THR A 81 8.25 11.33 -5.63
CA THR A 81 6.84 10.97 -5.82
C THR A 81 6.12 10.83 -4.47
N PRO A 82 4.91 11.43 -4.31
CA PRO A 82 4.19 11.40 -3.04
C PRO A 82 3.65 10.01 -2.69
N PHE A 83 3.43 9.78 -1.40
CA PHE A 83 2.85 8.55 -0.86
C PHE A 83 1.42 8.73 -0.36
N ASP A 84 0.67 7.64 -0.43
CA ASP A 84 -0.48 7.33 0.40
C ASP A 84 -0.02 6.32 1.44
N LEU A 85 0.11 6.77 2.68
CA LEU A 85 0.65 6.01 3.80
C LEU A 85 -0.46 5.57 4.74
N VAL A 86 -0.51 4.29 5.08
CA VAL A 86 -1.33 3.82 6.21
C VAL A 86 -0.42 3.47 7.37
N LEU A 87 -0.64 4.12 8.50
CA LEU A 87 -0.07 3.71 9.78
C LEU A 87 -1.03 2.75 10.45
N LEU A 88 -0.69 1.46 10.47
CA LEU A 88 -1.48 0.39 11.04
C LEU A 88 -0.92 0.03 12.43
N LEU A 89 -1.70 0.26 13.48
CA LEU A 89 -1.29 0.14 14.88
C LEU A 89 -1.98 -1.04 15.56
N ASP A 90 -1.18 -1.96 16.06
CA ASP A 90 -1.64 -3.03 16.92
C ASP A 90 -1.93 -2.49 18.33
N LEU A 91 -3.20 -2.59 18.72
CA LEU A 91 -3.68 -2.21 20.04
C LEU A 91 -4.24 -3.40 20.81
N SER A 92 -3.84 -4.62 20.47
CA SER A 92 -4.23 -5.84 21.16
C SER A 92 -3.77 -5.85 22.63
N GLY A 93 -4.17 -6.87 23.38
CA GLY A 93 -3.90 -6.98 24.81
C GLY A 93 -2.44 -6.84 25.21
N SER A 94 -1.50 -7.21 24.32
CA SER A 94 -0.05 -7.09 24.54
C SER A 94 0.45 -5.64 24.63
N THR A 95 -0.29 -4.71 24.00
CA THR A 95 0.10 -3.29 23.90
C THR A 95 -0.69 -2.37 24.84
N ASN A 96 -1.61 -2.91 25.61
CA ASN A 96 -2.63 -2.18 26.37
C ASN A 96 -2.07 -1.13 27.37
N ASP A 97 -1.00 -1.48 28.09
CA ASP A 97 -0.38 -0.57 29.06
C ASP A 97 0.53 0.47 28.38
N LYS A 98 0.66 0.37 27.05
CA LYS A 98 1.63 1.10 26.24
C LYS A 98 0.95 2.16 25.36
N LEU A 99 -0.39 2.25 25.38
CA LEU A 99 -1.18 3.12 24.51
C LEU A 99 -0.67 4.58 24.47
N LYS A 100 -0.30 5.14 25.62
CA LYS A 100 0.22 6.53 25.69
C LYS A 100 1.50 6.72 24.87
N LEU A 101 2.40 5.73 24.91
CA LEU A 101 3.65 5.78 24.14
C LEU A 101 3.41 5.53 22.66
N ILE A 102 2.51 4.59 22.31
CA ILE A 102 2.11 4.33 20.94
C ILE A 102 1.52 5.58 20.30
N LYS A 103 0.58 6.25 20.96
CA LYS A 103 0.03 7.54 20.51
C LYS A 103 1.10 8.60 20.28
N LYS A 104 2.03 8.74 21.24
CA LYS A 104 3.13 9.70 21.14
C LYS A 104 3.99 9.42 19.92
N SER A 105 4.40 8.16 19.70
CA SER A 105 5.23 7.78 18.57
C SER A 105 4.48 7.88 17.23
N ALA A 106 3.18 7.53 17.20
CA ALA A 106 2.33 7.70 16.03
C ALA A 106 2.23 9.17 15.60
N ARG A 107 2.05 10.12 16.56
CA ARG A 107 2.07 11.55 16.25
C ARG A 107 3.41 11.99 15.68
N ARG A 108 4.52 11.55 16.25
CA ARG A 108 5.86 11.88 15.72
C ARG A 108 6.08 11.35 14.33
N PHE A 109 5.60 10.12 14.05
CA PHE A 109 5.62 9.58 12.70
C PHE A 109 4.86 10.48 11.72
N VAL A 110 3.61 10.83 12.06
CA VAL A 110 2.77 11.71 11.26
C VAL A 110 3.45 13.06 11.00
N ASP A 111 4.06 13.65 12.02
CA ASP A 111 4.74 14.95 11.92
C ASP A 111 6.02 14.87 11.06
N ALA A 112 6.68 13.72 11.02
CA ALA A 112 7.90 13.49 10.24
C ALA A 112 7.63 13.17 8.74
N THR A 113 6.39 12.84 8.37
CA THR A 113 6.03 12.58 6.97
C THR A 113 6.02 13.88 6.16
N ARG A 114 6.33 13.78 4.85
CA ARG A 114 6.41 14.95 3.97
C ARG A 114 5.04 15.61 3.80
N PRO A 115 4.94 16.94 3.64
CA PRO A 115 3.66 17.63 3.44
C PRO A 115 2.86 17.14 2.23
N ILE A 116 3.55 16.62 1.20
CA ILE A 116 2.95 16.08 -0.02
C ILE A 116 2.35 14.67 0.17
N ASP A 117 2.70 13.96 1.26
CA ASP A 117 2.20 12.63 1.55
C ASP A 117 0.86 12.72 2.28
N ARG A 118 -0.09 11.83 1.92
CA ARG A 118 -1.30 11.61 2.69
C ARG A 118 -1.08 10.49 3.69
N VAL A 119 -1.63 10.63 4.87
CA VAL A 119 -1.53 9.62 5.92
C VAL A 119 -2.93 9.23 6.36
N SER A 120 -3.15 7.94 6.58
CA SER A 120 -4.29 7.35 7.29
C SER A 120 -3.77 6.67 8.55
N VAL A 121 -4.56 6.70 9.60
CA VAL A 121 -4.29 5.95 10.84
C VAL A 121 -5.38 4.91 11.01
N VAL A 122 -4.95 3.67 11.15
CA VAL A 122 -5.81 2.51 11.34
C VAL A 122 -5.32 1.76 12.58
N THR A 123 -6.23 1.36 13.44
CA THR A 123 -5.94 0.52 14.60
C THR A 123 -6.60 -0.83 14.44
N PHE A 124 -6.03 -1.85 15.06
CA PHE A 124 -6.66 -3.16 15.11
C PHE A 124 -6.43 -3.88 16.43
N THR A 125 -7.39 -4.74 16.71
CA THR A 125 -7.42 -5.80 17.70
C THR A 125 -8.01 -7.03 17.01
N ASP A 126 -9.06 -7.64 17.55
CA ASP A 126 -10.00 -8.52 16.85
C ASP A 126 -10.97 -7.75 15.92
N VAL A 127 -11.05 -6.42 16.11
CA VAL A 127 -11.78 -5.47 15.27
C VAL A 127 -10.82 -4.42 14.74
N MET A 128 -10.96 -4.10 13.45
CA MET A 128 -10.20 -3.03 12.83
C MET A 128 -11.01 -1.73 12.80
N GLN A 129 -10.35 -0.60 13.05
CA GLN A 129 -10.95 0.73 13.04
C GLN A 129 -10.10 1.70 12.22
N VAL A 130 -10.72 2.39 11.26
CA VAL A 130 -10.11 3.54 10.59
C VAL A 130 -10.29 4.75 11.51
N VAL A 131 -9.21 5.13 12.20
CA VAL A 131 -9.19 6.28 13.12
C VAL A 131 -9.22 7.58 12.34
N CYS A 132 -8.43 7.67 11.28
CA CYS A 132 -8.41 8.82 10.39
C CYS A 132 -8.19 8.35 8.94
N PRO A 133 -9.04 8.73 7.98
CA PRO A 133 -8.83 8.39 6.57
C PRO A 133 -7.63 9.15 5.99
N LEU A 134 -7.22 8.78 4.75
CA LEU A 134 -6.10 9.44 4.06
C LEU A 134 -6.29 10.94 3.96
N THR A 135 -5.40 11.70 4.58
CA THR A 135 -5.43 13.17 4.60
C THR A 135 -4.03 13.79 4.63
N HIS A 136 -3.92 15.03 4.19
CA HIS A 136 -2.74 15.88 4.39
C HIS A 136 -2.78 16.65 5.72
N ASP A 137 -3.95 16.70 6.37
CA ASP A 137 -4.15 17.50 7.59
C ASP A 137 -3.49 16.83 8.81
N ARG A 138 -2.30 17.29 9.14
CA ARG A 138 -1.50 16.78 10.27
C ARG A 138 -2.15 17.12 11.62
N ARG A 139 -2.92 18.21 11.69
CA ARG A 139 -3.63 18.58 12.92
C ARG A 139 -4.75 17.58 13.18
N LEU A 140 -5.60 17.33 12.17
CA LEU A 140 -6.67 16.32 12.26
C LEU A 140 -6.10 14.94 12.66
N LEU A 141 -4.99 14.51 12.04
CA LEU A 141 -4.36 13.23 12.36
C LEU A 141 -3.93 13.17 13.83
N ARG A 142 -3.33 14.23 14.36
CA ARG A 142 -2.92 14.29 15.78
C ARG A 142 -4.10 14.24 16.73
N ASP A 143 -5.15 15.05 16.43
CA ASP A 143 -6.35 15.12 17.26
C ASP A 143 -7.03 13.73 17.31
N GLN A 144 -7.17 13.06 16.15
CA GLN A 144 -7.76 11.72 16.09
C GLN A 144 -6.88 10.62 16.75
N ILE A 145 -5.55 10.72 16.68
CA ILE A 145 -4.65 9.83 17.43
C ILE A 145 -4.83 10.03 18.95
N ASP A 146 -5.02 11.27 19.39
CA ASP A 146 -5.23 11.56 20.81
C ASP A 146 -6.57 11.03 21.34
N ASP A 147 -7.57 10.92 20.49
CA ASP A 147 -8.89 10.39 20.79
C ASP A 147 -8.94 8.84 20.81
N ILE A 148 -7.88 8.14 20.38
CA ILE A 148 -7.84 6.67 20.44
C ILE A 148 -8.07 6.21 21.89
N GLU A 149 -9.13 5.46 22.10
CA GLU A 149 -9.44 4.88 23.40
C GLU A 149 -8.64 3.59 23.63
N LYS A 150 -8.60 3.15 24.90
CA LYS A 150 -7.96 1.91 25.29
C LYS A 150 -8.76 0.73 24.73
N PRO A 151 -8.25 -0.01 23.72
CA PRO A 151 -8.98 -1.10 23.12
C PRO A 151 -8.93 -2.35 24.00
N GLN A 152 -9.85 -3.26 23.71
CA GLN A 152 -9.89 -4.61 24.27
C GLN A 152 -10.09 -5.59 23.11
N GLY A 153 -9.48 -6.76 23.20
CA GLY A 153 -9.66 -7.81 22.21
C GLY A 153 -8.40 -8.60 21.92
N GLY A 154 -8.53 -9.58 21.06
CA GLY A 154 -7.45 -10.39 20.52
C GLY A 154 -6.68 -9.69 19.41
N THR A 155 -6.04 -10.49 18.56
CA THR A 155 -5.21 -9.97 17.45
C THR A 155 -5.61 -10.64 16.15
N LYS A 156 -6.20 -9.87 15.21
CA LYS A 156 -6.48 -10.30 13.82
C LYS A 156 -5.61 -9.48 12.85
N PHE A 157 -4.31 -9.68 12.95
CA PHE A 157 -3.33 -8.93 12.19
C PHE A 157 -3.44 -9.19 10.68
N TRP A 158 -3.55 -10.48 10.26
CA TRP A 158 -3.59 -10.81 8.84
C TRP A 158 -4.84 -10.29 8.15
N ASP A 159 -6.01 -10.35 8.80
CA ASP A 159 -7.25 -9.77 8.29
C ASP A 159 -7.16 -8.25 8.17
N SER A 160 -6.55 -7.59 9.16
CA SER A 160 -6.40 -6.14 9.19
C SER A 160 -5.46 -5.64 8.09
N LEU A 161 -4.32 -6.30 7.90
CA LEU A 161 -3.40 -5.96 6.82
C LEU A 161 -4.01 -6.22 5.45
N ARG A 162 -4.73 -7.36 5.27
CA ARG A 162 -5.49 -7.65 4.05
C ARG A 162 -6.45 -6.53 3.68
N TYR A 163 -7.21 -6.03 4.66
CA TYR A 163 -8.17 -4.95 4.44
C TYR A 163 -7.47 -3.64 4.01
N VAL A 164 -6.37 -3.28 4.67
CA VAL A 164 -5.59 -2.09 4.32
C VAL A 164 -5.01 -2.20 2.91
N LEU A 165 -4.50 -3.36 2.52
CA LEU A 165 -4.03 -3.62 1.15
C LEU A 165 -5.15 -3.44 0.13
N ALA A 166 -6.36 -3.94 0.42
CA ALA A 166 -7.52 -3.80 -0.46
C ALA A 166 -7.91 -2.33 -0.67
N ILE A 167 -7.91 -1.51 0.40
CA ILE A 167 -8.21 -0.07 0.31
C ILE A 167 -7.16 0.66 -0.54
N LEU A 168 -5.88 0.41 -0.30
CA LEU A 168 -4.81 1.09 -1.04
C LEU A 168 -4.79 0.69 -2.52
N ASN A 169 -5.02 -0.59 -2.84
CA ASN A 169 -5.13 -1.07 -4.21
C ASN A 169 -6.37 -0.48 -4.93
N ALA A 170 -7.51 -0.36 -4.23
CA ALA A 170 -8.72 0.24 -4.79
C ALA A 170 -8.59 1.75 -5.04
N SER A 171 -7.71 2.43 -4.32
CA SER A 171 -7.45 3.88 -4.49
C SER A 171 -6.88 4.24 -5.85
N GLY A 172 -6.25 3.29 -6.55
CA GLY A 172 -5.90 3.31 -7.98
C GLY A 172 -5.15 4.55 -8.51
N ASN A 173 -4.54 5.36 -7.64
CA ASN A 173 -3.88 6.59 -8.06
C ASN A 173 -2.44 6.31 -8.52
N SER A 174 -2.27 6.09 -9.82
CA SER A 174 -0.96 5.84 -10.44
C SER A 174 0.08 6.96 -10.24
N LEU A 175 -0.37 8.16 -9.80
CA LEU A 175 0.51 9.30 -9.53
C LEU A 175 1.08 9.29 -8.10
N ARG A 176 0.67 8.37 -7.26
CA ARG A 176 1.09 8.26 -5.86
C ARG A 176 1.53 6.83 -5.57
N ARG A 177 2.48 6.67 -4.68
CA ARG A 177 2.91 5.36 -4.19
C ARG A 177 2.08 4.99 -2.96
N SER A 178 1.90 3.71 -2.72
CA SER A 178 1.18 3.21 -1.55
C SER A 178 2.12 2.46 -0.61
N ALA A 179 2.04 2.74 0.68
CA ALA A 179 2.78 1.99 1.68
C ALA A 179 1.98 1.83 2.99
N VAL A 180 2.25 0.73 3.68
CA VAL A 180 1.73 0.44 5.02
C VAL A 180 2.92 0.38 5.97
N VAL A 181 2.87 1.16 7.03
CA VAL A 181 3.78 1.02 8.17
C VAL A 181 3.00 0.35 9.29
N VAL A 182 3.34 -0.88 9.61
CA VAL A 182 2.61 -1.64 10.64
C VAL A 182 3.49 -1.84 11.87
N MET A 183 2.97 -1.46 13.04
CA MET A 183 3.58 -1.71 14.34
C MET A 183 2.79 -2.80 15.05
N THR A 184 3.43 -3.93 15.32
CA THR A 184 2.81 -5.11 15.95
C THR A 184 3.88 -6.04 16.53
N ASP A 185 3.52 -6.90 17.48
CA ASP A 185 4.32 -8.07 17.83
C ASP A 185 4.10 -9.25 16.84
N GLY A 186 3.16 -9.07 15.91
CA GLY A 186 2.89 -9.99 14.80
C GLY A 186 2.19 -11.28 15.19
N VAL A 187 1.88 -11.48 16.47
CA VAL A 187 1.25 -12.71 16.96
C VAL A 187 -0.25 -12.65 16.68
N ASP A 188 -0.66 -13.18 15.52
CA ASP A 188 -2.08 -13.38 15.20
C ASP A 188 -2.66 -14.53 16.03
N ASN A 189 -3.91 -14.38 16.50
CA ASN A 189 -4.55 -15.43 17.28
C ASN A 189 -4.87 -16.69 16.44
N ALA A 190 -4.71 -16.65 15.12
CA ALA A 190 -4.77 -17.82 14.25
C ALA A 190 -3.48 -18.67 14.27
N LEU A 191 -2.40 -18.21 14.93
CA LEU A 191 -1.21 -19.02 15.12
C LEU A 191 -1.48 -20.20 16.07
N PRO A 192 -0.80 -21.33 15.89
CA PRO A 192 -0.96 -22.51 16.77
C PRO A 192 -0.67 -22.15 18.23
N ASP A 193 -1.50 -22.70 19.12
CA ASP A 193 -1.39 -22.56 20.58
C ASP A 193 -1.54 -21.11 21.10
N VAL A 194 -2.07 -20.20 20.27
CA VAL A 194 -2.44 -18.84 20.68
C VAL A 194 -3.94 -18.83 21.01
N PHE A 195 -4.29 -18.28 22.16
CA PHE A 195 -5.67 -18.25 22.64
C PHE A 195 -6.47 -17.10 22.00
N GLY A 196 -7.71 -17.39 21.61
CA GLY A 196 -8.67 -16.41 21.08
C GLY A 196 -8.97 -16.62 19.59
N ASP A 197 -9.96 -15.88 19.08
CA ASP A 197 -10.33 -15.92 17.67
C ASP A 197 -9.30 -15.18 16.83
N GLY A 198 -8.64 -15.90 15.91
CA GLY A 198 -7.66 -15.35 14.99
C GLY A 198 -8.25 -14.88 13.66
N SER A 199 -7.37 -14.45 12.78
CA SER A 199 -7.71 -14.07 11.42
C SER A 199 -8.32 -15.23 10.64
N GLN A 200 -9.27 -14.91 9.76
CA GLN A 200 -9.84 -15.87 8.80
C GLN A 200 -8.94 -16.00 7.56
N THR A 201 -8.23 -14.94 7.21
CA THR A 201 -7.21 -14.97 6.16
C THR A 201 -6.03 -15.81 6.66
N THR A 202 -5.54 -16.75 5.85
CA THR A 202 -4.29 -17.44 6.19
C THR A 202 -3.07 -16.56 5.85
N PHE A 203 -1.92 -16.83 6.49
CA PHE A 203 -0.71 -16.09 6.19
C PHE A 203 -0.27 -16.23 4.72
N GLU A 204 -0.44 -17.43 4.14
CA GLU A 204 -0.11 -17.69 2.73
C GLU A 204 -1.00 -16.88 1.78
N GLN A 205 -2.30 -16.71 2.13
CA GLN A 205 -3.21 -15.86 1.36
C GLN A 205 -2.77 -14.39 1.42
N LEU A 206 -2.44 -13.91 2.62
CA LEU A 206 -1.93 -12.55 2.81
C LEU A 206 -0.63 -12.32 2.04
N LEU A 207 0.31 -13.27 2.11
CA LEU A 207 1.60 -13.17 1.42
C LEU A 207 1.44 -13.12 -0.11
N ARG A 208 0.48 -13.89 -0.66
CA ARG A 208 0.12 -13.78 -2.08
C ARG A 208 -0.41 -12.38 -2.41
N MET A 209 -1.32 -11.84 -1.60
CA MET A 209 -1.86 -10.49 -1.81
C MET A 209 -0.78 -9.41 -1.76
N VAL A 210 0.18 -9.51 -0.83
CA VAL A 210 1.33 -8.58 -0.77
C VAL A 210 2.18 -8.69 -2.04
N ARG A 211 2.44 -9.90 -2.53
CA ARG A 211 3.21 -10.14 -3.76
C ARG A 211 2.56 -9.54 -4.99
N ASP A 212 1.23 -9.69 -5.10
CA ASP A 212 0.44 -9.25 -6.24
C ASP A 212 0.09 -7.75 -6.18
N SER A 213 0.39 -7.11 -5.05
CA SER A 213 0.17 -5.69 -4.78
C SER A 213 1.41 -4.86 -5.13
N GLU A 214 1.20 -3.56 -5.36
CA GLU A 214 2.28 -2.57 -5.44
C GLU A 214 2.50 -1.82 -4.12
N VAL A 215 1.81 -2.22 -3.07
CA VAL A 215 1.91 -1.62 -1.75
C VAL A 215 3.15 -2.14 -1.04
N ILE A 216 3.98 -1.22 -0.56
CA ILE A 216 5.16 -1.57 0.24
C ILE A 216 4.74 -1.71 1.70
N VAL A 217 5.08 -2.83 2.32
CA VAL A 217 4.76 -3.10 3.73
C VAL A 217 6.03 -2.95 4.56
N PHE A 218 6.05 -2.01 5.49
CA PHE A 218 7.12 -1.75 6.45
C PHE A 218 6.73 -2.31 7.81
N PRO A 219 7.07 -3.56 8.15
CA PRO A 219 6.75 -4.12 9.45
C PRO A 219 7.74 -3.62 10.50
N ILE A 220 7.19 -3.15 11.62
CA ILE A 220 7.92 -2.81 12.83
C ILE A 220 7.50 -3.82 13.90
N TYR A 221 8.38 -4.77 14.20
CA TYR A 221 8.18 -5.71 15.29
C TYR A 221 8.42 -5.02 16.63
N LEU A 222 7.41 -5.04 17.48
CA LEU A 222 7.52 -4.60 18.86
C LEU A 222 7.71 -5.82 19.76
N ASP A 223 8.85 -5.88 20.46
CA ASP A 223 9.14 -7.00 21.34
C ASP A 223 8.31 -6.92 22.63
N THR A 224 7.29 -7.77 22.70
CA THR A 224 6.39 -7.91 23.87
C THR A 224 6.48 -9.31 24.47
N GLU A 225 7.35 -10.18 23.95
CA GLU A 225 7.39 -11.61 24.23
C GLU A 225 7.43 -11.93 25.73
N ALA A 226 8.35 -11.29 26.47
CA ALA A 226 8.50 -11.56 27.89
C ALA A 226 7.24 -11.20 28.71
N GLU A 227 6.60 -10.07 28.38
CA GLU A 227 5.41 -9.58 29.09
C GLU A 227 4.17 -10.42 28.76
N VAL A 228 3.99 -10.75 27.49
CA VAL A 228 2.84 -11.54 27.02
C VAL A 228 2.93 -12.96 27.53
N PHE A 229 4.12 -13.58 27.50
CA PHE A 229 4.33 -14.93 28.05
C PHE A 229 3.92 -15.02 29.54
N GLN A 230 4.23 -14.00 30.34
CA GLN A 230 3.84 -13.97 31.74
C GLN A 230 2.32 -13.89 31.95
N ARG A 231 1.61 -13.20 31.06
CA ARG A 231 0.16 -12.95 31.19
C ARG A 231 -0.71 -14.07 30.59
N THR A 232 -0.37 -14.49 29.37
CA THR A 232 -1.26 -15.35 28.55
C THR A 232 -0.70 -16.74 28.30
N ARG A 233 0.58 -16.99 28.63
CA ARG A 233 1.32 -18.22 28.29
C ARG A 233 1.42 -18.47 26.78
N THR A 234 1.29 -17.44 25.96
CA THR A 234 1.56 -17.53 24.52
C THR A 234 2.95 -18.11 24.30
N PRO A 235 3.11 -19.18 23.51
CA PRO A 235 4.39 -19.88 23.40
C PRO A 235 5.43 -19.04 22.66
N HIS A 236 6.70 -19.19 23.04
CA HIS A 236 7.82 -18.54 22.36
C HIS A 236 7.89 -18.84 20.86
N SER A 237 7.43 -20.04 20.45
CA SER A 237 7.32 -20.43 19.03
C SER A 237 6.39 -19.51 18.23
N ALA A 238 5.30 -19.01 18.82
CA ALA A 238 4.40 -18.08 18.14
C ALA A 238 5.10 -16.76 17.82
N PHE A 239 5.89 -16.21 18.74
CA PHE A 239 6.70 -15.00 18.49
C PHE A 239 7.80 -15.24 17.46
N ALA A 240 8.43 -16.42 17.46
CA ALA A 240 9.42 -16.77 16.45
C ALA A 240 8.80 -16.83 15.06
N THR A 241 7.63 -17.49 14.93
CA THR A 241 6.86 -17.55 13.68
C THR A 241 6.41 -16.14 13.23
N ALA A 242 5.90 -15.32 14.16
CA ALA A 242 5.49 -13.96 13.87
C ALA A 242 6.64 -13.11 13.30
N ARG A 243 7.83 -13.18 13.91
CA ARG A 243 9.03 -12.48 13.40
C ARG A 243 9.42 -12.94 11.99
N GLU A 244 9.37 -14.26 11.74
CA GLU A 244 9.64 -14.79 10.40
C GLU A 244 8.62 -14.29 9.38
N GLN A 245 7.33 -14.33 9.71
CA GLN A 245 6.24 -13.85 8.85
C GLN A 245 6.36 -12.36 8.54
N LEU A 246 6.67 -11.53 9.53
CA LEU A 246 6.92 -10.10 9.31
C LEU A 246 8.14 -9.86 8.39
N GLY A 247 9.19 -10.67 8.55
CA GLY A 247 10.35 -10.65 7.65
C GLY A 247 9.97 -11.03 6.20
N GLN A 248 9.10 -12.03 6.04
CA GLN A 248 8.60 -12.46 4.73
C GLN A 248 7.72 -11.37 4.08
N LEU A 249 6.84 -10.70 4.83
CA LEU A 249 6.05 -9.57 4.33
C LEU A 249 6.94 -8.43 3.83
N ALA A 250 7.97 -8.07 4.61
CA ALA A 250 8.94 -7.06 4.22
C ALA A 250 9.66 -7.43 2.92
N SER A 251 10.26 -8.62 2.86
CA SER A 251 11.03 -9.07 1.68
C SER A 251 10.16 -9.21 0.43
N THR A 252 8.92 -9.70 0.58
CA THR A 252 7.97 -9.87 -0.51
C THR A 252 7.53 -8.53 -1.12
N SER A 253 7.37 -7.48 -0.30
CA SER A 253 7.00 -6.14 -0.76
C SER A 253 8.20 -5.26 -1.15
N GLY A 254 9.44 -5.75 -0.98
CA GLY A 254 10.66 -4.99 -1.30
C GLY A 254 11.08 -3.99 -0.21
N SER A 255 10.63 -4.16 1.03
CA SER A 255 11.02 -3.34 2.16
C SER A 255 12.04 -4.01 3.07
N ARG A 256 12.20 -3.45 4.24
CA ARG A 256 13.03 -3.95 5.33
C ARG A 256 12.18 -4.25 6.56
N PHE A 257 12.54 -5.31 7.30
CA PHE A 257 12.00 -5.61 8.62
C PHE A 257 12.71 -4.75 9.67
N TYR A 258 11.91 -4.09 10.52
CA TYR A 258 12.39 -3.25 11.61
C TYR A 258 12.06 -3.90 12.95
N ARG A 259 12.87 -3.63 13.95
CA ARG A 259 12.67 -4.12 15.31
C ARG A 259 12.80 -3.00 16.33
N ALA A 260 11.79 -2.85 17.17
CA ALA A 260 11.81 -2.06 18.38
C ALA A 260 11.87 -3.01 19.58
N ASN A 261 13.01 -3.07 20.27
CA ASN A 261 13.16 -3.92 21.45
C ASN A 261 12.33 -3.41 22.63
N GLN A 262 12.04 -2.11 22.62
CA GLN A 262 11.21 -1.44 23.62
C GLN A 262 10.48 -0.29 22.92
N LEU A 263 9.39 0.16 23.52
CA LEU A 263 8.59 1.28 22.98
C LEU A 263 9.35 2.59 22.83
N LYS A 264 10.34 2.84 23.66
CA LYS A 264 11.19 4.05 23.51
C LYS A 264 11.98 4.06 22.21
N ASP A 265 12.25 2.88 21.61
CA ASP A 265 13.00 2.73 20.38
C ASP A 265 12.12 3.04 19.15
N LEU A 266 10.79 3.13 19.30
CA LEU A 266 9.85 3.37 18.19
C LEU A 266 10.12 4.69 17.46
N ASP A 267 10.50 5.73 18.17
CA ASP A 267 10.78 7.03 17.56
C ASP A 267 11.95 6.91 16.56
N ASP A 268 13.04 6.24 16.94
CA ASP A 268 14.21 6.02 16.09
C ASP A 268 13.88 5.10 14.92
N VAL A 269 13.08 4.05 15.16
CA VAL A 269 12.62 3.12 14.12
C VAL A 269 11.74 3.84 13.10
N TYR A 270 10.81 4.69 13.55
CA TYR A 270 9.99 5.49 12.63
C TYR A 270 10.81 6.47 11.79
N GLN A 271 11.86 7.09 12.38
CA GLN A 271 12.79 7.92 11.59
C GLN A 271 13.53 7.12 10.51
N GLN A 272 13.92 5.87 10.81
CA GLN A 272 14.52 4.98 9.81
C GLN A 272 13.51 4.66 8.69
N VAL A 273 12.25 4.34 9.03
CA VAL A 273 11.19 4.09 8.04
C VAL A 273 10.96 5.31 7.15
N ILE A 274 10.86 6.52 7.74
CA ILE A 274 10.71 7.77 6.99
C ILE A 274 11.91 8.00 6.05
N GLY A 275 13.12 7.74 6.54
CA GLY A 275 14.33 7.81 5.72
C GLY A 275 14.31 6.83 4.55
N ASP A 276 13.84 5.60 4.76
CA ASP A 276 13.74 4.58 3.70
C ASP A 276 12.60 4.91 2.71
N LEU A 277 11.44 5.42 3.18
CA LEU A 277 10.38 5.95 2.32
C LEU A 277 10.87 7.07 1.39
N GLY A 278 11.75 7.94 1.88
CA GLY A 278 12.36 9.01 1.10
C GLY A 278 13.34 8.52 0.01
N ARG A 279 13.66 7.24 -0.06
CA ARG A 279 14.60 6.62 -1.01
C ARG A 279 13.99 5.52 -1.84
N ILE A 280 12.69 5.58 -2.08
CA ILE A 280 11.99 4.64 -2.94
C ILE A 280 11.86 5.25 -4.33
N TYR A 281 12.29 4.50 -5.32
CA TYR A 281 12.19 4.82 -6.74
C TYR A 281 11.10 3.93 -7.37
N SER A 282 10.43 4.43 -8.41
CA SER A 282 9.57 3.58 -9.25
C SER A 282 10.29 3.34 -10.57
N ILE A 283 10.47 2.07 -10.91
CA ILE A 283 11.16 1.64 -12.13
C ILE A 283 10.22 0.72 -12.89
N GLY A 284 9.92 1.07 -14.14
CA GLY A 284 9.12 0.25 -15.03
C GLY A 284 9.97 -0.28 -16.18
N TYR A 285 9.85 -1.57 -16.48
CA TYR A 285 10.50 -2.17 -17.65
C TYR A 285 9.53 -3.05 -18.43
N ARG A 286 9.80 -3.25 -19.72
CA ARG A 286 9.08 -4.22 -20.55
C ARG A 286 9.90 -5.50 -20.59
N PRO A 287 9.36 -6.65 -20.12
CA PRO A 287 10.07 -7.90 -20.14
C PRO A 287 10.53 -8.28 -21.55
N SER A 288 11.79 -8.63 -21.71
CA SER A 288 12.32 -9.20 -22.95
C SER A 288 11.74 -10.61 -23.21
N ASN A 289 11.41 -11.34 -22.13
CA ASN A 289 10.65 -12.59 -22.21
C ASN A 289 9.14 -12.29 -22.23
N THR A 290 8.55 -12.30 -23.40
CA THR A 290 7.11 -12.00 -23.61
C THR A 290 6.19 -13.22 -23.44
N SER A 291 6.70 -14.38 -23.01
CA SER A 291 5.91 -15.61 -22.83
C SER A 291 4.85 -15.41 -21.73
N ARG A 292 3.58 -15.67 -22.09
CA ARG A 292 2.44 -15.63 -21.15
C ARG A 292 2.13 -17.04 -20.63
N ASP A 293 3.07 -17.62 -19.88
CA ASP A 293 3.09 -19.02 -19.45
C ASP A 293 2.70 -19.23 -17.99
N GLY A 294 2.36 -18.16 -17.26
CA GLY A 294 2.01 -18.20 -15.84
C GLY A 294 3.18 -18.56 -14.93
N LYS A 295 4.41 -18.62 -15.44
CA LYS A 295 5.58 -18.98 -14.64
C LYS A 295 6.12 -17.80 -13.84
N TRP A 296 6.82 -18.14 -12.78
CA TRP A 296 7.58 -17.18 -11.98
C TRP A 296 8.71 -16.54 -12.79
N ARG A 297 8.87 -15.22 -12.65
CA ARG A 297 10.00 -14.43 -13.15
C ARG A 297 10.70 -13.81 -11.96
N SER A 298 11.96 -14.19 -11.75
CA SER A 298 12.75 -13.57 -10.67
C SER A 298 13.22 -12.18 -11.10
N VAL A 299 13.17 -11.22 -10.18
CA VAL A 299 13.62 -9.84 -10.46
C VAL A 299 14.68 -9.45 -9.44
N THR A 300 15.77 -8.87 -9.94
CA THR A 300 16.82 -8.28 -9.13
C THR A 300 17.15 -6.89 -9.65
N VAL A 301 17.35 -5.95 -8.74
CA VAL A 301 17.84 -4.60 -9.08
C VAL A 301 19.19 -4.39 -8.43
N GLN A 302 20.15 -3.92 -9.21
CA GLN A 302 21.50 -3.56 -8.77
C GLN A 302 21.73 -2.06 -8.97
N ILE A 303 22.63 -1.49 -8.18
CA ILE A 303 23.05 -0.08 -8.33
C ILE A 303 24.50 -0.11 -8.81
N HIS A 304 24.74 0.54 -9.95
CA HIS A 304 26.08 0.63 -10.54
C HIS A 304 27.02 1.48 -9.70
N ASP A 305 28.27 1.07 -9.64
CA ASP A 305 29.40 1.82 -9.09
C ASP A 305 29.24 2.32 -7.65
N ARG A 306 28.34 1.67 -6.86
CA ARG A 306 28.04 2.04 -5.49
C ARG A 306 28.06 0.80 -4.59
N GLN A 307 29.06 0.77 -3.69
CA GLN A 307 29.21 -0.30 -2.68
C GLN A 307 28.61 0.07 -1.31
N ASP A 308 28.21 1.33 -1.14
CA ASP A 308 27.68 1.88 0.11
C ASP A 308 26.15 1.78 0.20
N VAL A 309 25.48 1.40 -0.88
CA VAL A 309 24.02 1.23 -0.95
C VAL A 309 23.65 -0.08 -1.62
N THR A 310 22.45 -0.58 -1.29
CA THR A 310 21.85 -1.74 -1.96
C THR A 310 20.41 -1.44 -2.35
N ALA A 311 19.97 -2.00 -3.47
CA ALA A 311 18.59 -1.95 -3.91
C ALA A 311 17.79 -3.12 -3.35
N ARG A 312 16.56 -2.87 -2.94
CA ARG A 312 15.56 -3.86 -2.55
C ARG A 312 14.30 -3.64 -3.34
N THR A 313 13.71 -4.70 -3.85
CA THR A 313 12.44 -4.70 -4.55
C THR A 313 11.74 -6.04 -4.33
N LYS A 314 10.49 -6.18 -4.80
CA LYS A 314 9.85 -7.51 -4.83
C LYS A 314 10.74 -8.51 -5.59
N GLN A 315 10.79 -9.75 -5.11
CA GLN A 315 11.70 -10.78 -5.63
C GLN A 315 11.32 -11.28 -7.03
N GLY A 316 10.13 -10.94 -7.53
CA GLY A 316 9.64 -11.37 -8.82
C GLY A 316 8.11 -11.28 -8.91
N TYR A 317 7.59 -11.85 -9.98
CA TYR A 317 6.16 -11.90 -10.27
C TYR A 317 5.83 -13.15 -11.10
N TYR A 318 4.54 -13.51 -11.16
CA TYR A 318 4.07 -14.52 -12.11
C TYR A 318 3.70 -13.85 -13.43
N SER A 319 4.23 -14.37 -14.55
CA SER A 319 3.84 -13.88 -15.87
C SER A 319 2.33 -14.08 -16.08
N LYS A 320 1.70 -13.18 -16.86
CA LYS A 320 0.29 -13.36 -17.21
C LYS A 320 0.12 -14.72 -17.92
N SER A 321 -0.92 -15.46 -17.60
CA SER A 321 -1.33 -16.63 -18.40
C SER A 321 -2.29 -16.19 -19.48
N LEU A 322 -2.24 -16.85 -20.64
CA LEU A 322 -3.30 -16.68 -21.65
C LEU A 322 -4.63 -17.14 -21.03
N PRO A 323 -5.72 -16.40 -21.23
CA PRO A 323 -7.04 -16.91 -20.84
C PRO A 323 -7.32 -18.21 -21.63
N ASN A 324 -7.72 -19.26 -20.87
CA ASN A 324 -8.17 -20.52 -21.44
C ASN A 324 -9.45 -20.33 -22.26
#